data_2afa106b807781f586681ed3734c4173
#
_entry.id   2afa106b807781f586681ed3734c4173
#
_cell.length_a   1.000
_cell.length_b   1.000
_cell.length_c   1.000
_cell.angle_alpha   90.00
_cell.angle_beta   90.00
_cell.angle_gamma   90.00
#
_symmetry.space_group_name_H-M   'P 1'
#
loop_
_entity.id
_entity.type
_entity.pdbx_description
1 polymer ?
#
loop_
_entity_poly.entity_id
_entity_poly.type
_entity_poly.pdbx_seq_one_letter_code
_entity_poly.pdbx_strand_id
1 'polypeptide(L)'
;MIEKFCNERGVEVSLCEVWAKGGEGGKDLAEKVLRAIDGNKTKFDYFYDINLTVKEKIEKICKEIYGADGVVFAPATKKVFDTIAAEGLEKLPVCMSKTQKSISDNPALLGKPSGFKVTINDLRLAVGAGFVIAMAGDIIDMPGLPKKPSAEVIDIDENGVIFGLF
;
A
#
# COMPACT_ATOMS: atom_id res chain seq x y z
N MET A 1 -12.25 19.58 9.46
CA MET A 1 -13.11 18.44 8.99
C MET A 1 -12.58 17.09 9.48
N ILE A 2 -11.33 16.69 9.17
CA ILE A 2 -10.73 15.41 9.59
C ILE A 2 -10.69 15.28 11.12
N GLU A 3 -10.22 16.28 11.83
CA GLU A 3 -10.18 16.28 13.31
C GLU A 3 -11.55 16.02 13.93
N LYS A 4 -12.58 16.72 13.45
CA LYS A 4 -13.96 16.53 13.92
C LYS A 4 -14.41 15.07 13.70
N PHE A 5 -14.17 14.54 12.52
CA PHE A 5 -14.51 13.16 12.16
C PHE A 5 -13.82 12.12 13.03
N CYS A 6 -12.53 12.31 13.33
CA CYS A 6 -11.75 11.41 14.20
C CYS A 6 -12.20 11.51 15.66
N ASN A 7 -12.39 12.75 16.15
CA ASN A 7 -12.82 12.99 17.54
C ASN A 7 -14.21 12.39 17.82
N GLU A 8 -15.14 12.48 16.87
CA GLU A 8 -16.48 11.85 17.00
C GLU A 8 -16.40 10.32 17.09
N ARG A 9 -15.26 9.71 16.71
CA ARG A 9 -14.99 8.27 16.77
C ARG A 9 -14.04 7.89 17.90
N GLY A 10 -13.65 8.83 18.75
CA GLY A 10 -12.71 8.60 19.84
C GLY A 10 -11.29 8.27 19.35
N VAL A 11 -10.93 8.70 18.14
CA VAL A 11 -9.60 8.50 17.55
C VAL A 11 -8.80 9.79 17.65
N GLU A 12 -7.63 9.74 18.25
CA GLU A 12 -6.71 10.88 18.29
C GLU A 12 -6.18 11.18 16.88
N VAL A 13 -6.03 12.45 16.57
CA VAL A 13 -5.50 12.92 15.29
C VAL A 13 -4.53 14.07 15.51
N SER A 14 -3.47 14.13 14.75
CA SER A 14 -2.46 15.18 14.82
C SER A 14 -2.14 15.71 13.43
N LEU A 15 -2.07 17.04 13.29
CA LEU A 15 -1.51 17.66 12.11
C LEU A 15 0.02 17.58 12.21
N CYS A 16 0.64 16.81 11.33
CA CYS A 16 2.08 16.66 11.26
C CYS A 16 2.68 17.65 10.27
N GLU A 17 3.47 18.59 10.77
CA GLU A 17 4.12 19.64 9.97
C GLU A 17 5.65 19.53 9.98
N VAL A 18 6.19 18.32 10.12
CA VAL A 18 7.66 18.09 10.19
C VAL A 18 8.38 18.58 8.95
N TRP A 19 7.71 18.59 7.80
CA TRP A 19 8.26 19.14 6.56
C TRP A 19 8.59 20.62 6.67
N ALA A 20 7.69 21.41 7.26
CA ALA A 20 7.84 22.87 7.34
C ALA A 20 8.56 23.33 8.62
N LYS A 21 8.43 22.59 9.73
CA LYS A 21 8.84 23.01 11.06
C LYS A 21 9.86 22.06 11.71
N GLY A 22 10.35 21.06 10.97
CA GLY A 22 11.27 20.06 11.53
C GLY A 22 10.65 19.29 12.70
N GLY A 23 11.46 18.92 13.70
CA GLY A 23 11.01 18.14 14.85
C GLY A 23 9.87 18.78 15.65
N GLU A 24 9.83 20.11 15.73
CA GLU A 24 8.76 20.82 16.44
C GLU A 24 7.39 20.57 15.79
N GLY A 25 7.34 20.44 14.45
CA GLY A 25 6.11 20.12 13.72
C GLY A 25 5.56 18.71 13.93
N GLY A 26 6.31 17.82 14.57
CA GLY A 26 5.91 16.46 14.90
C GLY A 26 5.66 16.18 16.38
N LYS A 27 5.89 17.17 17.25
CA LYS A 27 5.85 16.99 18.69
C LYS A 27 4.49 16.52 19.23
N ASP A 28 3.40 17.15 18.80
CA ASP A 28 2.04 16.75 19.16
C ASP A 28 1.73 15.30 18.73
N LEU A 29 2.18 14.90 17.52
CA LEU A 29 2.04 13.52 17.08
C LEU A 29 2.82 12.55 17.96
N ALA A 30 4.07 12.87 18.30
CA ALA A 30 4.90 12.04 19.17
C ALA A 30 4.28 11.86 20.56
N GLU A 31 3.76 12.92 21.15
CA GLU A 31 3.08 12.88 22.45
C GLU A 31 1.82 12.01 22.40
N LYS A 32 1.03 12.09 21.32
CA LYS A 32 -0.15 11.22 21.13
C LYS A 32 0.24 9.76 20.96
N VAL A 33 1.31 9.47 20.22
CA VAL A 33 1.83 8.10 20.07
C VAL A 33 2.27 7.54 21.41
N LEU A 34 2.99 8.31 22.23
CA LEU A 34 3.41 7.88 23.58
C LEU A 34 2.18 7.58 24.47
N ARG A 35 1.18 8.45 24.46
CA ARG A 35 -0.06 8.19 25.20
C ARG A 35 -0.78 6.92 24.74
N ALA A 36 -0.77 6.65 23.43
CA ALA A 36 -1.37 5.43 22.87
C ALA A 36 -0.61 4.16 23.32
N ILE A 37 0.71 4.23 23.39
CA ILE A 37 1.58 3.14 23.87
C ILE A 37 1.35 2.91 25.36
N ASP A 38 1.43 3.96 26.18
CA ASP A 38 1.28 3.89 27.63
C ASP A 38 -0.14 3.44 28.05
N GLY A 39 -1.12 3.80 27.24
CA GLY A 39 -2.52 3.42 27.47
C GLY A 39 -2.79 1.92 27.35
N ASN A 40 -1.90 1.17 26.73
CA ASN A 40 -1.93 -0.30 26.53
C ASN A 40 -3.30 -0.87 26.14
N LYS A 41 -4.07 -0.11 25.35
CA LYS A 41 -5.43 -0.48 24.92
C LYS A 41 -5.44 -1.27 23.60
N THR A 42 -4.27 -1.39 22.96
CA THR A 42 -4.14 -2.06 21.67
C THR A 42 -3.89 -3.55 21.87
N LYS A 43 -4.77 -4.37 21.33
CA LYS A 43 -4.53 -5.80 21.15
C LYS A 43 -4.06 -5.99 19.72
N PHE A 44 -2.79 -6.38 19.53
CA PHE A 44 -2.30 -6.75 18.21
C PHE A 44 -2.93 -8.09 17.82
N ASP A 45 -3.53 -8.11 16.63
CA ASP A 45 -4.07 -9.32 16.03
C ASP A 45 -3.70 -9.33 14.54
N TYR A 46 -3.34 -10.48 14.00
CA TYR A 46 -3.09 -10.59 12.57
C TYR A 46 -4.40 -10.45 11.81
N PHE A 47 -4.38 -9.67 10.73
CA PHE A 47 -5.57 -9.38 9.93
C PHE A 47 -6.17 -10.66 9.30
N TYR A 48 -5.34 -11.60 8.91
CA TYR A 48 -5.76 -12.91 8.41
C TYR A 48 -4.89 -14.05 8.98
N ASP A 49 -5.45 -15.24 9.02
CA ASP A 49 -4.70 -16.45 9.36
C ASP A 49 -3.70 -16.76 8.24
N ILE A 50 -2.43 -16.92 8.61
CA ILE A 50 -1.35 -17.25 7.66
C ILE A 50 -1.56 -18.60 6.96
N ASN A 51 -2.38 -19.49 7.53
CA ASN A 51 -2.69 -20.80 6.96
C ASN A 51 -3.77 -20.76 5.88
N LEU A 52 -4.45 -19.64 5.67
CA LEU A 52 -5.33 -19.45 4.52
C LEU A 52 -4.54 -19.59 3.22
N THR A 53 -5.21 -20.00 2.15
CA THR A 53 -4.63 -19.96 0.81
C THR A 53 -4.30 -18.52 0.39
N VAL A 54 -3.33 -18.34 -0.51
CA VAL A 54 -3.00 -17.02 -1.05
C VAL A 54 -4.24 -16.36 -1.65
N LYS A 55 -5.10 -17.12 -2.32
CA LYS A 55 -6.34 -16.62 -2.88
C LYS A 55 -7.30 -16.07 -1.81
N GLU A 56 -7.53 -16.82 -0.73
CA GLU A 56 -8.38 -16.41 0.38
C GLU A 56 -7.82 -15.15 1.09
N LYS A 57 -6.51 -15.06 1.24
CA LYS A 57 -5.85 -13.86 1.80
C LYS A 57 -6.13 -12.62 0.94
N ILE A 58 -5.98 -12.74 -0.39
CA ILE A 58 -6.28 -11.66 -1.33
C ILE A 58 -7.76 -11.27 -1.23
N GLU A 59 -8.66 -12.23 -1.24
CA GLU A 59 -10.10 -11.97 -1.12
C GLU A 59 -10.44 -11.26 0.19
N LYS A 60 -9.85 -11.68 1.31
CA LYS A 60 -10.07 -11.08 2.61
C LYS A 60 -9.58 -9.63 2.64
N ILE A 61 -8.38 -9.36 2.12
CA ILE A 61 -7.84 -7.98 2.03
C ILE A 61 -8.78 -7.11 1.19
N CYS A 62 -9.18 -7.58 0.01
CA CYS A 62 -10.03 -6.79 -0.88
C CYS A 62 -11.40 -6.49 -0.28
N LYS A 63 -12.02 -7.46 0.39
CA LYS A 63 -13.34 -7.27 1.00
C LYS A 63 -13.30 -6.42 2.27
N GLU A 64 -12.41 -6.73 3.19
CA GLU A 64 -12.43 -6.13 4.53
C GLU A 64 -11.62 -4.82 4.62
N ILE A 65 -10.52 -4.68 3.86
CA ILE A 65 -9.71 -3.46 3.85
C ILE A 65 -10.21 -2.48 2.79
N TYR A 66 -10.40 -2.97 1.55
CA TYR A 66 -10.80 -2.08 0.44
C TYR A 66 -12.31 -1.89 0.33
N GLY A 67 -13.12 -2.75 0.97
CA GLY A 67 -14.57 -2.70 0.90
C GLY A 67 -15.12 -3.12 -0.46
N ALA A 68 -14.40 -3.97 -1.18
CA ALA A 68 -14.85 -4.51 -2.45
C ALA A 68 -15.93 -5.58 -2.26
N ASP A 69 -16.85 -5.70 -3.22
CA ASP A 69 -17.89 -6.74 -3.23
C ASP A 69 -17.31 -8.13 -3.58
N GLY A 70 -16.11 -8.16 -4.14
CA GLY A 70 -15.42 -9.40 -4.50
C GLY A 70 -14.13 -9.16 -5.27
N VAL A 71 -13.53 -10.27 -5.71
CA VAL A 71 -12.28 -10.28 -6.47
C VAL A 71 -12.47 -11.06 -7.77
N VAL A 72 -11.89 -10.56 -8.84
CA VAL A 72 -11.78 -11.24 -10.13
C VAL A 72 -10.30 -11.56 -10.36
N PHE A 73 -9.99 -12.81 -10.65
CA PHE A 73 -8.64 -13.24 -10.98
C PHE A 73 -8.53 -13.41 -12.49
N ALA A 74 -7.62 -12.69 -13.13
CA ALA A 74 -7.36 -12.81 -14.55
C ALA A 74 -6.79 -14.21 -14.88
N PRO A 75 -7.02 -14.75 -16.08
CA PRO A 75 -6.52 -16.07 -16.48
C PRO A 75 -5.00 -16.25 -16.29
N ALA A 76 -4.22 -15.16 -16.43
CA ALA A 76 -2.77 -15.17 -16.23
C ALA A 76 -2.35 -15.60 -14.81
N THR A 77 -3.18 -15.32 -13.80
CA THR A 77 -2.88 -15.67 -12.40
C THR A 77 -2.92 -17.18 -12.14
N LYS A 78 -3.65 -17.93 -12.97
CA LYS A 78 -3.87 -19.37 -12.75
C LYS A 78 -2.57 -20.15 -12.62
N LYS A 79 -1.62 -19.94 -13.55
CA LYS A 79 -0.33 -20.63 -13.52
C LYS A 79 0.44 -20.38 -12.23
N VAL A 80 0.37 -19.16 -11.70
CA VAL A 80 1.08 -18.81 -10.46
C VAL A 80 0.41 -19.47 -9.26
N PHE A 81 -0.94 -19.51 -9.20
CA PHE A 81 -1.65 -20.27 -8.16
C PHE A 81 -1.31 -21.76 -8.21
N ASP A 82 -1.27 -22.35 -9.39
CA ASP A 82 -0.91 -23.76 -9.56
C ASP A 82 0.54 -24.02 -9.04
N THR A 83 1.47 -23.10 -9.30
CA THR A 83 2.85 -23.16 -8.76
C THR A 83 2.87 -23.01 -7.23
N ILE A 84 2.13 -22.05 -6.68
CA ILE A 84 2.03 -21.83 -5.23
C ILE A 84 1.58 -23.12 -4.53
N ALA A 85 0.54 -23.76 -5.06
CA ALA A 85 0.00 -25.00 -4.52
C ALA A 85 1.01 -26.17 -4.64
N ALA A 86 1.64 -26.32 -5.81
CA ALA A 86 2.60 -27.42 -6.06
C ALA A 86 3.85 -27.33 -5.17
N GLU A 87 4.32 -26.10 -4.90
CA GLU A 87 5.53 -25.85 -4.11
C GLU A 87 5.21 -25.65 -2.60
N GLY A 88 3.95 -25.80 -2.19
CA GLY A 88 3.56 -25.63 -0.78
C GLY A 88 3.73 -24.19 -0.23
N LEU A 89 3.63 -23.17 -1.10
CA LEU A 89 3.88 -21.76 -0.77
C LEU A 89 2.62 -21.02 -0.31
N GLU A 90 1.53 -21.72 -0.01
CA GLU A 90 0.26 -21.09 0.40
C GLU A 90 0.36 -20.25 1.68
N LYS A 91 1.34 -20.54 2.55
CA LYS A 91 1.57 -19.78 3.79
C LYS A 91 2.26 -18.44 3.59
N LEU A 92 2.73 -18.12 2.39
CA LEU A 92 3.33 -16.82 2.13
C LEU A 92 2.30 -15.70 2.35
N PRO A 93 2.68 -14.60 3.01
CA PRO A 93 1.84 -13.41 3.10
C PRO A 93 1.68 -12.74 1.74
N VAL A 94 0.66 -11.90 1.62
CA VAL A 94 0.32 -11.19 0.39
C VAL A 94 0.64 -9.71 0.51
N CYS A 95 1.34 -9.18 -0.50
CA CYS A 95 1.53 -7.77 -0.73
C CYS A 95 0.63 -7.32 -1.90
N MET A 96 -0.30 -6.39 -1.64
CA MET A 96 -1.18 -5.86 -2.68
C MET A 96 -0.54 -4.66 -3.37
N SER A 97 -0.37 -4.75 -4.68
CA SER A 97 0.07 -3.63 -5.54
C SER A 97 -1.10 -3.11 -6.34
N LYS A 98 -1.45 -1.83 -6.18
CA LYS A 98 -2.58 -1.17 -6.86
C LYS A 98 -2.36 0.33 -7.00
N THR A 99 -3.24 1.01 -7.74
CA THR A 99 -3.21 2.47 -7.88
C THR A 99 -3.27 3.17 -6.52
N GLN A 100 -2.53 4.26 -6.39
CA GLN A 100 -2.56 5.15 -5.22
C GLN A 100 -3.73 6.15 -5.25
N LYS A 101 -4.44 6.27 -6.37
CA LYS A 101 -5.51 7.28 -6.56
C LYS A 101 -6.86 6.85 -6.01
N SER A 102 -7.08 5.57 -5.79
CA SER A 102 -8.35 5.01 -5.35
C SER A 102 -8.14 3.88 -4.36
N ILE A 103 -9.13 3.60 -3.51
CA ILE A 103 -9.16 2.37 -2.73
C ILE A 103 -9.48 1.15 -3.62
N SER A 104 -10.13 1.35 -4.78
CA SER A 104 -10.34 0.32 -5.80
C SER A 104 -9.09 0.11 -6.67
N ASP A 105 -9.14 -0.79 -7.63
CA ASP A 105 -8.12 -0.99 -8.68
C ASP A 105 -8.27 -0.03 -9.85
N ASN A 106 -9.36 0.74 -9.92
CA ASN A 106 -9.63 1.71 -10.97
C ASN A 106 -9.23 3.13 -10.55
N PRO A 107 -8.19 3.73 -11.16
CA PRO A 107 -7.71 5.07 -10.80
C PRO A 107 -8.70 6.20 -11.12
N ALA A 108 -9.73 5.94 -11.93
CA ALA A 108 -10.78 6.92 -12.23
C ALA A 108 -11.84 7.03 -11.11
N LEU A 109 -11.99 5.98 -10.28
CA LEU A 109 -12.89 5.97 -9.13
C LEU A 109 -12.16 6.54 -7.91
N LEU A 110 -12.06 7.85 -7.82
CA LEU A 110 -11.27 8.52 -6.78
C LEU A 110 -11.78 8.23 -5.37
N GLY A 111 -10.83 8.15 -4.42
CA GLY A 111 -11.13 8.01 -3.00
C GLY A 111 -11.60 6.61 -2.60
N LYS A 112 -12.77 6.55 -1.96
CA LYS A 112 -13.39 5.32 -1.46
C LYS A 112 -14.71 5.04 -2.17
N PRO A 113 -14.70 4.42 -3.35
CA PRO A 113 -15.91 3.97 -4.03
C PRO A 113 -16.56 2.79 -3.30
N SER A 114 -17.78 2.42 -3.73
CA SER A 114 -18.52 1.24 -3.30
C SER A 114 -19.09 0.51 -4.51
N GLY A 115 -19.52 -0.74 -4.35
CA GLY A 115 -20.13 -1.51 -5.43
C GLY A 115 -19.13 -1.93 -6.51
N PHE A 116 -17.86 -2.18 -6.15
CA PHE A 116 -16.81 -2.56 -7.09
C PHE A 116 -16.21 -3.93 -6.77
N LYS A 117 -15.61 -4.55 -7.77
CA LYS A 117 -14.76 -5.74 -7.60
C LYS A 117 -13.33 -5.37 -7.95
N VAL A 118 -12.37 -5.93 -7.22
CA VAL A 118 -10.95 -5.78 -7.53
C VAL A 118 -10.54 -6.85 -8.53
N THR A 119 -9.85 -6.47 -9.59
CA THR A 119 -9.30 -7.40 -10.58
C THR A 119 -7.81 -7.60 -10.31
N ILE A 120 -7.40 -8.82 -10.04
CA ILE A 120 -6.00 -9.21 -9.92
C ILE A 120 -5.54 -9.66 -11.32
N ASN A 121 -4.73 -8.82 -11.95
CA ASN A 121 -4.25 -9.05 -13.31
C ASN A 121 -3.05 -9.99 -13.36
N ASP A 122 -2.20 -9.94 -12.34
CA ASP A 122 -0.99 -10.76 -12.26
C ASP A 122 -0.63 -11.09 -10.82
N LEU A 123 0.15 -12.16 -10.63
CA LEU A 123 0.74 -12.56 -9.36
C LEU A 123 2.24 -12.79 -9.56
N ARG A 124 3.05 -12.31 -8.64
CA ARG A 124 4.49 -12.53 -8.64
C ARG A 124 4.96 -13.16 -7.34
N LEU A 125 5.75 -14.19 -7.46
CA LEU A 125 6.38 -14.86 -6.32
C LEU A 125 7.70 -14.14 -5.98
N ALA A 126 7.75 -13.54 -4.80
CA ALA A 126 8.96 -12.98 -4.23
C ALA A 126 9.50 -13.93 -3.13
N VAL A 127 9.82 -15.17 -3.50
CA VAL A 127 10.18 -16.24 -2.55
C VAL A 127 11.37 -15.86 -1.68
N GLY A 128 12.39 -15.21 -2.25
CA GLY A 128 13.55 -14.75 -1.48
C GLY A 128 13.22 -13.67 -0.46
N ALA A 129 12.15 -12.91 -0.66
CA ALA A 129 11.64 -11.92 0.28
C ALA A 129 10.49 -12.47 1.16
N GLY A 130 9.97 -13.64 0.84
CA GLY A 130 9.00 -14.37 1.65
C GLY A 130 7.57 -13.89 1.51
N PHE A 131 7.13 -13.42 0.32
CA PHE A 131 5.75 -13.01 0.08
C PHE A 131 5.32 -13.16 -1.39
N VAL A 132 4.01 -13.06 -1.61
CA VAL A 132 3.40 -13.01 -2.95
C VAL A 132 2.92 -11.59 -3.23
N ILE A 133 3.22 -11.08 -4.41
CA ILE A 133 2.74 -9.78 -4.87
C ILE A 133 1.49 -10.01 -5.73
N ALA A 134 0.36 -9.42 -5.33
CA ALA A 134 -0.87 -9.42 -6.10
C ALA A 134 -1.05 -8.06 -6.78
N MET A 135 -1.03 -8.05 -8.12
CA MET A 135 -1.12 -6.84 -8.92
C MET A 135 -2.58 -6.58 -9.32
N ALA A 136 -3.17 -5.56 -8.69
CA ALA A 136 -4.56 -5.17 -8.88
C ALA A 136 -4.69 -4.00 -9.85
N GLY A 137 -5.41 -4.23 -10.96
CA GLY A 137 -5.52 -3.27 -12.04
C GLY A 137 -4.24 -3.14 -12.89
N ASP A 138 -4.11 -2.05 -13.62
CA ASP A 138 -2.95 -1.78 -14.47
C ASP A 138 -1.84 -1.11 -13.63
N ILE A 139 -0.82 -1.89 -13.33
CA ILE A 139 0.36 -1.44 -12.59
C ILE A 139 1.53 -1.31 -13.55
N ILE A 140 2.09 -0.12 -13.60
CA ILE A 140 3.32 0.14 -14.33
C ILE A 140 4.47 -0.19 -13.37
N ASP A 141 5.29 -1.15 -13.74
CA ASP A 141 6.54 -1.43 -13.04
C ASP A 141 7.47 -0.22 -13.14
N MET A 142 8.41 -0.14 -12.20
CA MET A 142 9.41 0.91 -12.21
C MET A 142 10.03 1.00 -13.61
N PRO A 143 9.94 2.17 -14.29
CA PRO A 143 10.56 2.33 -15.59
C PRO A 143 12.06 2.03 -15.48
N GLY A 144 12.61 1.38 -16.49
CA GLY A 144 14.04 1.11 -16.56
C GLY A 144 14.81 2.43 -16.45
N LEU A 145 15.86 2.45 -15.62
CA LEU A 145 16.72 3.61 -15.53
C LEU A 145 17.47 3.78 -16.87
N PRO A 146 17.64 5.03 -17.37
CA PRO A 146 18.43 5.28 -18.57
C PRO A 146 19.90 4.89 -18.33
N LYS A 147 20.62 4.52 -19.41
CA LYS A 147 22.05 4.21 -19.32
C LYS A 147 22.88 5.36 -18.73
N LYS A 148 22.45 6.60 -18.97
CA LYS A 148 23.01 7.80 -18.36
C LYS A 148 21.97 8.36 -17.38
N PRO A 149 22.20 8.24 -16.07
CA PRO A 149 21.27 8.75 -15.07
C PRO A 149 21.13 10.28 -15.17
N SER A 150 19.93 10.81 -14.97
CA SER A 150 19.71 12.26 -14.92
C SER A 150 20.53 12.93 -13.81
N ALA A 151 20.85 12.20 -12.74
CA ALA A 151 21.71 12.68 -11.67
C ALA A 151 23.11 13.12 -12.13
N GLU A 152 23.59 12.69 -13.31
CA GLU A 152 24.88 13.15 -13.86
C GLU A 152 24.80 14.52 -14.52
N VAL A 153 23.60 15.04 -14.79
CA VAL A 153 23.39 16.30 -15.53
C VAL A 153 22.51 17.28 -14.75
N ILE A 154 21.79 16.82 -13.73
CA ILE A 154 21.03 17.72 -12.85
C ILE A 154 22.01 18.41 -11.90
N ASP A 155 21.98 19.74 -11.90
CA ASP A 155 22.80 20.56 -11.00
C ASP A 155 22.06 21.85 -10.67
N ILE A 156 22.65 22.66 -9.78
CA ILE A 156 22.13 23.96 -9.35
C ILE A 156 23.22 25.00 -9.58
N ASP A 157 22.90 26.13 -10.20
CA ASP A 157 23.83 27.21 -10.41
C ASP A 157 24.01 28.12 -9.16
N GLU A 158 24.92 29.09 -9.24
CA GLU A 158 25.23 30.02 -8.16
C GLU A 158 24.02 30.90 -7.75
N ASN A 159 23.01 31.01 -8.60
CA ASN A 159 21.77 31.76 -8.36
C ASN A 159 20.64 30.88 -7.81
N GLY A 160 20.89 29.58 -7.60
CA GLY A 160 19.88 28.62 -7.12
C GLY A 160 18.96 28.08 -8.22
N VAL A 161 19.30 28.26 -9.50
CA VAL A 161 18.52 27.75 -10.63
C VAL A 161 18.91 26.31 -10.92
N ILE A 162 17.93 25.40 -10.89
CA ILE A 162 18.13 23.98 -11.20
C ILE A 162 18.11 23.80 -12.72
N PHE A 163 19.11 23.10 -13.27
CA PHE A 163 19.18 22.74 -14.68
C PHE A 163 19.39 21.24 -14.88
N GLY A 164 19.22 20.73 -16.11
CA GLY A 164 19.38 19.32 -16.44
C GLY A 164 18.17 18.43 -16.11
N LEU A 165 17.02 19.01 -15.77
CA LEU A 165 15.80 18.26 -15.48
C LEU A 165 15.12 17.69 -16.74
N PHE A 166 15.35 18.30 -17.92
CA PHE A 166 14.75 17.94 -19.22
C PHE A 166 15.77 18.05 -20.34
#